data_1b9a2b48b5ee2507201067956c389163
#
_entry.id   1b9a2b48b5ee2507201067956c389163
#
_cell.length_a   1.000
_cell.length_b   1.000
_cell.length_c   1.000
_cell.angle_alpha   90.00
_cell.angle_beta   90.00
_cell.angle_gamma   90.00
#
_symmetry.space_group_name_H-M   'P 1'
#
loop_
_entity.id
_entity.type
_entity.pdbx_description
1 polymer ?
#
loop_
_entity_poly.entity_id
_entity_poly.type
_entity_poly.pdbx_seq_one_letter_code
_entity_poly.pdbx_strand_id
1 'polypeptide(L)'
;NSIPWEACITMNNHWGYSSTDKNFKSAKMIIRKLVECVSKNGNLLLNVGPNAKGQIPQESLDILEQIGLWMKENGESIYNAGKSNFPKPEWGYFTQNKHKLYAHIFEGSIGPLGIQDLNGKAKKARLLSDGSEIKIIKPWNTMDYNDYIFINFGTPEHLTYSLPDDIDTVVEFELR
;
A
#
# COMPACT_ATOMS: atom_id res chain seq x y z
N ASN A 1 4.03 15.59 -7.23
CA ASN A 1 4.05 16.95 -6.72
C ASN A 1 5.36 17.15 -5.95
N SER A 2 6.05 18.26 -6.16
CA SER A 2 7.30 18.56 -5.43
C SER A 2 7.05 19.30 -4.10
N ILE A 3 5.86 19.87 -3.96
CA ILE A 3 5.44 20.61 -2.76
C ILE A 3 4.67 19.62 -1.87
N PRO A 4 5.03 19.49 -0.57
CA PRO A 4 4.24 18.74 0.39
C PRO A 4 2.80 19.29 0.48
N TRP A 5 1.85 18.41 0.67
CA TRP A 5 0.43 18.74 0.77
C TRP A 5 -0.26 17.79 1.74
N GLU A 6 -1.47 18.10 2.15
CA GLU A 6 -2.26 17.28 3.04
C GLU A 6 -3.69 17.09 2.51
N ALA A 7 -4.18 15.88 2.56
CA ALA A 7 -5.59 15.57 2.35
C ALA A 7 -6.28 15.40 3.70
N CYS A 8 -7.43 16.05 3.88
CA CYS A 8 -8.28 15.87 5.05
C CYS A 8 -9.49 15.04 4.66
N ILE A 9 -9.72 13.93 5.37
CA ILE A 9 -10.91 13.09 5.18
C ILE A 9 -11.55 12.75 6.52
N THR A 10 -12.85 12.44 6.48
CA THR A 10 -13.64 12.00 7.63
C THR A 10 -13.77 10.47 7.64
N MET A 11 -14.03 9.88 8.80
CA MET A 11 -14.36 8.44 8.91
C MET A 11 -15.69 8.09 8.22
N ASN A 12 -16.67 8.97 8.34
CA ASN A 12 -17.98 8.89 7.70
C ASN A 12 -18.24 10.12 6.79
N ASN A 13 -19.48 10.57 6.60
CA ASN A 13 -19.80 11.72 5.76
C ASN A 13 -19.74 13.07 6.50
N HIS A 14 -19.54 13.07 7.83
CA HIS A 14 -19.57 14.28 8.65
C HIS A 14 -18.25 14.54 9.37
N TRP A 15 -17.90 15.81 9.53
CA TRP A 15 -16.72 16.22 10.32
C TRP A 15 -16.96 16.03 11.83
N GLY A 16 -18.13 16.38 12.30
CA GLY A 16 -18.55 16.17 13.68
C GLY A 16 -19.35 14.88 13.85
N TYR A 17 -19.73 14.60 15.09
CA TYR A 17 -20.57 13.47 15.41
C TYR A 17 -21.97 13.61 14.79
N SER A 18 -22.44 12.54 14.17
CA SER A 18 -23.81 12.40 13.71
C SER A 18 -24.35 11.03 14.13
N SER A 19 -25.41 11.00 14.94
CA SER A 19 -26.01 9.75 15.42
C SER A 19 -26.71 8.95 14.30
N THR A 20 -27.08 9.63 13.22
CA THR A 20 -27.80 9.04 12.08
C THR A 20 -26.90 8.60 10.94
N ASP A 21 -25.65 9.07 10.89
CA ASP A 21 -24.71 8.67 9.84
C ASP A 21 -24.01 7.37 10.21
N LYS A 22 -24.35 6.31 9.50
CA LYS A 22 -23.76 4.98 9.63
C LYS A 22 -22.91 4.58 8.43
N ASN A 23 -22.62 5.51 7.52
CA ASN A 23 -21.85 5.26 6.31
C ASN A 23 -20.35 5.48 6.55
N PHE A 24 -19.70 4.55 7.22
CA PHE A 24 -18.26 4.61 7.48
C PHE A 24 -17.44 4.06 6.32
N LYS A 25 -16.31 4.71 6.05
CA LYS A 25 -15.28 4.20 5.15
C LYS A 25 -14.61 2.97 5.78
N SER A 26 -14.36 1.92 5.00
CA SER A 26 -13.63 0.76 5.50
C SER A 26 -12.16 1.10 5.77
N ALA A 27 -11.50 0.32 6.64
CA ALA A 27 -10.05 0.40 6.85
C ALA A 27 -9.27 0.30 5.53
N LYS A 28 -9.69 -0.62 4.64
CA LYS A 28 -9.15 -0.78 3.27
C LYS A 28 -9.19 0.51 2.47
N MET A 29 -10.33 1.22 2.45
CA MET A 29 -10.44 2.50 1.75
C MET A 29 -9.50 3.56 2.30
N ILE A 30 -9.39 3.64 3.63
CA ILE A 30 -8.56 4.63 4.31
C ILE A 30 -7.08 4.34 4.11
N ILE A 31 -6.64 3.09 4.27
CA ILE A 31 -5.25 2.67 4.06
C ILE A 31 -4.83 2.94 2.61
N ARG A 32 -5.64 2.55 1.62
CA ARG A 32 -5.34 2.82 0.21
C ARG A 32 -5.28 4.32 -0.09
N LYS A 33 -6.09 5.13 0.57
CA LYS A 33 -6.01 6.59 0.45
C LYS A 33 -4.75 7.15 1.10
N LEU A 34 -4.33 6.63 2.25
CA LEU A 34 -3.06 6.98 2.89
C LEU A 34 -1.87 6.70 1.97
N VAL A 35 -1.81 5.49 1.42
CA VAL A 35 -0.78 5.10 0.44
C VAL A 35 -0.76 6.03 -0.77
N GLU A 36 -1.92 6.34 -1.33
CA GLU A 36 -2.04 7.28 -2.45
C GLU A 36 -1.48 8.66 -2.09
N CYS A 37 -1.79 9.18 -0.91
CA CYS A 37 -1.27 10.48 -0.45
C CYS A 37 0.25 10.46 -0.34
N VAL A 38 0.82 9.47 0.37
CA VAL A 38 2.27 9.35 0.56
C VAL A 38 3.00 9.17 -0.77
N SER A 39 2.47 8.34 -1.67
CA SER A 39 3.05 8.12 -3.01
C SER A 39 3.12 9.40 -3.87
N LYS A 40 2.33 10.41 -3.53
CA LYS A 40 2.27 11.72 -4.18
C LYS A 40 2.93 12.85 -3.38
N ASN A 41 3.74 12.50 -2.37
CA ASN A 41 4.39 13.43 -1.45
C ASN A 41 3.41 14.22 -0.58
N GLY A 42 2.34 13.56 -0.11
CA GLY A 42 1.30 14.14 0.73
C GLY A 42 1.12 13.41 2.05
N ASN A 43 0.47 14.06 2.99
CA ASN A 43 -0.01 13.49 4.24
C ASN A 43 -1.52 13.23 4.18
N LEU A 44 -2.01 12.38 5.07
CA LEU A 44 -3.43 12.18 5.30
C LEU A 44 -3.78 12.55 6.74
N LEU A 45 -4.68 13.51 6.90
CA LEU A 45 -5.34 13.82 8.16
C LEU A 45 -6.69 13.11 8.19
N LEU A 46 -6.83 12.13 9.09
CA LEU A 46 -8.06 11.38 9.28
C LEU A 46 -8.82 11.92 10.48
N ASN A 47 -10.00 12.49 10.22
CA ASN A 47 -10.85 13.06 11.26
C ASN A 47 -11.79 12.02 11.87
N VAL A 48 -11.93 12.06 13.19
CA VAL A 48 -12.93 11.35 13.97
C VAL A 48 -13.89 12.35 14.60
N GLY A 49 -15.18 11.99 14.75
CA GLY A 49 -16.22 12.85 15.35
C GLY A 49 -16.63 12.32 16.74
N PRO A 50 -16.03 12.78 17.86
CA PRO A 50 -16.46 12.38 19.19
C PRO A 50 -17.89 12.84 19.49
N ASN A 51 -18.64 12.05 20.27
CA ASN A 51 -19.96 12.40 20.75
C ASN A 51 -19.91 13.52 21.81
N ALA A 52 -21.09 13.95 22.31
CA ALA A 52 -21.19 15.01 23.31
C ALA A 52 -20.49 14.68 24.67
N LYS A 53 -20.14 13.41 24.92
CA LYS A 53 -19.37 12.98 26.08
C LYS A 53 -17.86 12.88 25.81
N GLY A 54 -17.41 13.27 24.62
CA GLY A 54 -16.01 13.15 24.20
C GLY A 54 -15.58 11.74 23.78
N GLN A 55 -16.53 10.82 23.62
CA GLN A 55 -16.23 9.43 23.26
C GLN A 55 -16.23 9.25 21.73
N ILE A 56 -15.23 8.57 21.22
CA ILE A 56 -15.15 8.17 19.81
C ILE A 56 -16.14 7.01 19.58
N PRO A 57 -16.99 7.06 18.52
CA PRO A 57 -17.91 5.96 18.19
C PRO A 57 -17.19 4.63 18.00
N GLN A 58 -17.86 3.52 18.39
CA GLN A 58 -17.27 2.19 18.33
C GLN A 58 -16.89 1.81 16.89
N GLU A 59 -17.71 2.19 15.91
CA GLU A 59 -17.43 1.96 14.48
C GLU A 59 -16.08 2.59 14.05
N SER A 60 -15.78 3.78 14.58
CA SER A 60 -14.49 4.44 14.30
C SER A 60 -13.33 3.75 15.02
N LEU A 61 -13.54 3.27 16.25
CA LEU A 61 -12.51 2.54 17.00
C LEU A 61 -12.15 1.23 16.30
N ASP A 62 -13.14 0.47 15.84
CA ASP A 62 -12.93 -0.80 15.14
C ASP A 62 -12.16 -0.61 13.82
N ILE A 63 -12.42 0.47 13.10
CA ILE A 63 -11.71 0.82 11.87
C ILE A 63 -10.27 1.27 12.18
N LEU A 64 -10.08 2.09 13.22
CA LEU A 64 -8.74 2.55 13.64
C LEU A 64 -7.89 1.39 14.14
N GLU A 65 -8.48 0.39 14.81
CA GLU A 65 -7.76 -0.83 15.21
C GLU A 65 -7.24 -1.60 14.00
N GLN A 66 -8.06 -1.80 12.97
CA GLN A 66 -7.64 -2.46 11.73
C GLN A 66 -6.53 -1.68 11.02
N ILE A 67 -6.63 -0.35 10.96
CA ILE A 67 -5.57 0.51 10.42
C ILE A 67 -4.29 0.36 11.25
N GLY A 68 -4.41 0.34 12.57
CA GLY A 68 -3.30 0.18 13.50
C GLY A 68 -2.57 -1.16 13.32
N LEU A 69 -3.31 -2.25 13.11
CA LEU A 69 -2.73 -3.57 12.83
C LEU A 69 -1.95 -3.57 11.52
N TRP A 70 -2.54 -3.05 10.44
CA TRP A 70 -1.84 -2.93 9.16
C TRP A 70 -0.59 -2.04 9.27
N MET A 71 -0.69 -0.89 9.96
CA MET A 71 0.44 0.02 10.18
C MET A 71 1.56 -0.61 11.03
N LYS A 72 1.23 -1.51 11.95
CA LYS A 72 2.24 -2.23 12.75
C LYS A 72 3.14 -3.11 11.87
N GLU A 73 2.58 -3.71 10.85
CA GLU A 73 3.31 -4.61 9.93
C GLU A 73 3.95 -3.84 8.77
N ASN A 74 3.25 -2.84 8.23
CA ASN A 74 3.62 -2.18 6.97
C ASN A 74 4.03 -0.71 7.15
N GLY A 75 4.06 -0.17 8.36
CA GLY A 75 4.30 1.25 8.62
C GLY A 75 5.64 1.78 8.10
N GLU A 76 6.64 0.93 7.90
CA GLU A 76 7.93 1.31 7.29
C GLU A 76 7.73 1.88 5.87
N SER A 77 6.73 1.40 5.14
CA SER A 77 6.39 1.88 3.79
C SER A 77 5.70 3.25 3.77
N ILE A 78 5.28 3.75 4.94
CA ILE A 78 4.56 5.01 5.14
C ILE A 78 5.45 6.04 5.86
N TYR A 79 5.98 5.66 7.04
CA TYR A 79 6.79 6.58 7.85
C TYR A 79 8.12 6.90 7.18
N ASN A 80 8.40 8.19 7.00
CA ASN A 80 9.59 8.70 6.31
C ASN A 80 9.70 8.25 4.84
N ALA A 81 8.66 7.66 4.27
CA ALA A 81 8.55 7.37 2.87
C ALA A 81 7.83 8.52 2.14
N GLY A 82 7.99 8.58 0.84
CA GLY A 82 7.38 9.59 0.01
C GLY A 82 7.25 9.14 -1.44
N LYS A 83 7.13 10.12 -2.33
CA LYS A 83 7.02 9.85 -3.77
C LYS A 83 8.24 9.07 -4.28
N SER A 84 7.96 8.00 -5.01
CA SER A 84 8.95 7.21 -5.73
C SER A 84 9.41 7.91 -7.02
N ASN A 85 10.63 7.58 -7.48
CA ASN A 85 11.16 7.95 -8.79
C ASN A 85 10.70 7.02 -9.93
N PHE A 86 9.97 5.95 -9.60
CA PHE A 86 9.45 4.99 -10.57
C PHE A 86 8.06 5.38 -11.03
N PRO A 87 7.67 5.02 -12.28
CA PRO A 87 6.33 5.30 -12.78
C PRO A 87 5.26 4.58 -11.94
N LYS A 88 4.09 5.21 -11.81
CA LYS A 88 2.96 4.60 -11.10
C LYS A 88 2.49 3.36 -11.85
N PRO A 89 2.44 2.19 -11.21
CA PRO A 89 1.91 0.98 -11.83
C PRO A 89 0.37 0.99 -11.87
N GLU A 90 -0.22 0.17 -12.73
CA GLU A 90 -1.68 0.04 -12.81
C GLU A 90 -2.27 -0.68 -11.59
N TRP A 91 -1.54 -1.65 -11.04
CA TRP A 91 -1.98 -2.50 -9.92
C TRP A 91 -1.86 -1.84 -8.54
N GLY A 92 -1.34 -0.60 -8.42
CA GLY A 92 -1.19 0.04 -7.12
C GLY A 92 -0.34 1.30 -7.13
N TYR A 93 0.57 1.39 -6.16
CA TYR A 93 1.44 2.56 -5.96
C TYR A 93 2.84 2.16 -5.51
N PHE A 94 3.79 3.10 -5.66
CA PHE A 94 5.10 3.03 -5.02
C PHE A 94 5.25 4.15 -4.00
N THR A 95 5.81 3.79 -2.84
CA THR A 95 6.45 4.74 -1.92
C THR A 95 7.93 4.42 -1.84
N GLN A 96 8.75 5.39 -1.46
CA GLN A 96 10.21 5.20 -1.43
C GLN A 96 10.81 5.93 -0.24
N ASN A 97 11.78 5.28 0.41
CA ASN A 97 12.65 5.87 1.41
C ASN A 97 14.11 5.51 1.07
N LYS A 98 14.87 6.49 0.57
CA LYS A 98 16.27 6.30 0.13
C LYS A 98 16.38 5.14 -0.88
N HIS A 99 17.09 4.06 -0.50
CA HIS A 99 17.32 2.87 -1.31
C HIS A 99 16.26 1.76 -1.13
N LYS A 100 15.21 2.01 -0.38
CA LYS A 100 14.08 1.09 -0.21
C LYS A 100 12.88 1.58 -1.02
N LEU A 101 12.42 0.75 -1.94
CA LEU A 101 11.21 0.95 -2.71
C LEU A 101 10.13 0.01 -2.18
N TYR A 102 8.97 0.53 -1.87
CA TYR A 102 7.81 -0.24 -1.42
C TYR A 102 6.75 -0.26 -2.51
N ALA A 103 6.44 -1.46 -2.98
CA ALA A 103 5.36 -1.70 -3.93
C ALA A 103 4.08 -2.05 -3.14
N HIS A 104 3.11 -1.17 -3.20
CA HIS A 104 1.77 -1.34 -2.63
C HIS A 104 0.87 -1.98 -3.68
N ILE A 105 0.56 -3.25 -3.52
CA ILE A 105 -0.15 -4.07 -4.51
C ILE A 105 -1.60 -4.20 -4.06
N PHE A 106 -2.48 -3.49 -4.76
CA PHE A 106 -3.91 -3.46 -4.47
C PHE A 106 -4.70 -4.52 -5.22
N GLU A 107 -4.16 -4.96 -6.36
CA GLU A 107 -4.80 -5.92 -7.23
C GLU A 107 -3.77 -6.95 -7.72
N GLY A 108 -4.13 -8.22 -7.62
CA GLY A 108 -3.31 -9.31 -8.13
C GLY A 108 -3.37 -9.40 -9.65
N SER A 109 -2.45 -10.17 -10.22
CA SER A 109 -2.40 -10.48 -11.65
C SER A 109 -2.65 -11.98 -11.87
N ILE A 110 -3.04 -12.33 -13.09
CA ILE A 110 -2.95 -13.72 -13.56
C ILE A 110 -1.50 -13.96 -13.96
N GLY A 111 -0.81 -14.82 -13.22
CA GLY A 111 0.62 -15.05 -13.39
C GLY A 111 1.51 -14.06 -12.64
N PRO A 112 2.81 -14.08 -12.92
CA PRO A 112 3.78 -13.22 -12.25
C PRO A 112 3.47 -11.74 -12.45
N LEU A 113 3.62 -10.96 -11.38
CA LEU A 113 3.42 -9.50 -11.40
C LEU A 113 4.65 -8.83 -12.02
N GLY A 114 4.44 -8.11 -13.12
CA GLY A 114 5.49 -7.32 -13.78
C GLY A 114 5.68 -5.96 -13.13
N ILE A 115 6.94 -5.58 -12.94
CA ILE A 115 7.33 -4.28 -12.37
C ILE A 115 8.34 -3.63 -13.31
N GLN A 116 7.93 -2.52 -13.91
CA GLN A 116 8.70 -1.78 -14.89
C GLN A 116 9.87 -1.01 -14.24
N ASP A 117 10.93 -0.80 -15.02
CA ASP A 117 12.12 0.01 -14.68
C ASP A 117 12.94 -0.50 -13.48
N LEU A 118 12.69 -1.71 -12.98
CA LEU A 118 13.40 -2.28 -11.84
C LEU A 118 14.51 -3.28 -12.21
N ASN A 119 14.58 -3.69 -13.49
CA ASN A 119 15.63 -4.63 -13.91
C ASN A 119 17.04 -4.04 -13.69
N GLY A 120 17.90 -4.81 -13.04
CA GLY A 120 19.27 -4.39 -12.68
C GLY A 120 19.35 -3.38 -11.53
N LYS A 121 18.23 -2.83 -11.06
CA LYS A 121 18.17 -1.86 -9.95
C LYS A 121 17.78 -2.50 -8.62
N ALA A 122 16.92 -3.51 -8.62
CA ALA A 122 16.56 -4.25 -7.41
C ALA A 122 17.60 -5.35 -7.11
N LYS A 123 18.01 -5.46 -5.84
CA LYS A 123 18.89 -6.52 -5.33
C LYS A 123 18.09 -7.68 -4.75
N LYS A 124 17.10 -7.34 -3.92
CA LYS A 124 16.26 -8.27 -3.16
C LYS A 124 14.84 -7.75 -3.11
N ALA A 125 13.90 -8.67 -2.93
CA ALA A 125 12.51 -8.38 -2.64
C ALA A 125 12.05 -9.20 -1.44
N ARG A 126 11.24 -8.61 -0.54
CA ARG A 126 10.61 -9.30 0.57
C ARG A 126 9.19 -8.80 0.80
N LEU A 127 8.33 -9.66 1.30
CA LEU A 127 7.05 -9.24 1.85
C LEU A 127 7.31 -8.42 3.12
N LEU A 128 6.72 -7.23 3.24
CA LEU A 128 7.05 -6.32 4.34
C LEU A 128 6.47 -6.81 5.67
N SER A 129 5.27 -7.41 5.64
CA SER A 129 4.52 -7.82 6.83
C SER A 129 5.22 -8.91 7.67
N ASP A 130 5.91 -9.86 7.03
CA ASP A 130 6.55 -10.98 7.73
C ASP A 130 8.04 -11.15 7.38
N GLY A 131 8.56 -10.34 6.45
CA GLY A 131 9.95 -10.39 6.01
C GLY A 131 10.30 -11.55 5.08
N SER A 132 9.33 -12.36 4.65
CA SER A 132 9.56 -13.49 3.76
C SER A 132 10.14 -13.05 2.41
N GLU A 133 11.12 -13.80 1.90
CA GLU A 133 11.76 -13.48 0.63
C GLU A 133 10.80 -13.71 -0.56
N ILE A 134 10.70 -12.73 -1.42
CA ILE A 134 9.98 -12.81 -2.69
C ILE A 134 11.00 -12.99 -3.81
N LYS A 135 10.89 -14.08 -4.55
CA LYS A 135 11.81 -14.37 -5.66
C LYS A 135 11.55 -13.42 -6.83
N ILE A 136 12.60 -12.76 -7.27
CA ILE A 136 12.61 -12.03 -8.53
C ILE A 136 12.87 -13.05 -9.64
N ILE A 137 11.96 -13.17 -10.58
CA ILE A 137 12.02 -14.15 -11.67
C ILE A 137 12.03 -13.46 -13.03
N LYS A 138 12.46 -14.17 -14.06
CA LYS A 138 12.35 -13.74 -15.46
C LYS A 138 11.69 -14.90 -16.25
N PRO A 139 10.35 -14.89 -16.39
CA PRO A 139 9.64 -15.92 -17.13
C PRO A 139 10.09 -15.96 -18.61
N TRP A 140 10.10 -17.16 -19.22
CA TRP A 140 10.56 -17.38 -20.59
C TRP A 140 9.80 -16.56 -21.64
N ASN A 141 8.53 -16.27 -21.39
CA ASN A 141 7.65 -15.50 -22.28
C ASN A 141 7.80 -13.96 -22.10
N THR A 142 8.75 -13.52 -21.27
CA THR A 142 8.99 -12.09 -20.97
C THR A 142 10.34 -11.60 -21.47
N MET A 143 10.96 -12.32 -22.43
CA MET A 143 12.31 -11.99 -22.94
C MET A 143 12.37 -10.60 -23.57
N ASP A 144 11.26 -10.11 -24.13
CA ASP A 144 11.18 -8.79 -24.76
C ASP A 144 10.95 -7.64 -23.75
N TYR A 145 10.67 -7.98 -22.48
CA TYR A 145 10.44 -7.00 -21.40
C TYR A 145 11.75 -6.73 -20.64
N ASN A 146 12.73 -6.16 -21.30
CA ASN A 146 14.07 -6.00 -20.75
C ASN A 146 14.14 -5.09 -19.54
N ASP A 147 13.23 -4.14 -19.40
CA ASP A 147 13.18 -3.18 -18.29
C ASP A 147 12.41 -3.72 -17.08
N TYR A 148 11.74 -4.86 -17.22
CA TYR A 148 10.90 -5.44 -16.17
C TYR A 148 11.64 -6.45 -15.32
N ILE A 149 11.27 -6.50 -14.04
CA ILE A 149 11.38 -7.68 -13.21
C ILE A 149 9.99 -8.27 -12.99
N PHE A 150 9.95 -9.53 -12.60
CA PHE A 150 8.70 -10.21 -12.27
C PHE A 150 8.80 -10.82 -10.88
N ILE A 151 7.73 -10.73 -10.10
CA ILE A 151 7.59 -11.40 -8.81
C ILE A 151 6.38 -12.32 -8.83
N ASN A 152 6.42 -13.38 -8.04
CA ASN A 152 5.33 -14.34 -7.92
C ASN A 152 5.11 -14.68 -6.46
N PHE A 153 3.87 -14.57 -5.98
CA PHE A 153 3.46 -14.98 -4.64
C PHE A 153 3.03 -16.46 -4.58
N GLY A 154 2.74 -17.05 -5.73
CA GLY A 154 2.36 -18.46 -5.87
C GLY A 154 3.55 -19.38 -6.08
N THR A 155 3.24 -20.64 -6.40
CA THR A 155 4.22 -21.63 -6.84
C THR A 155 4.38 -21.61 -8.36
N PRO A 156 5.46 -22.21 -8.92
CA PRO A 156 5.61 -22.32 -10.38
C PRO A 156 4.45 -23.06 -11.10
N GLU A 157 3.76 -23.93 -10.36
CA GLU A 157 2.64 -24.70 -10.87
C GLU A 157 1.30 -23.97 -10.80
N HIS A 158 1.22 -22.91 -9.97
CA HIS A 158 -0.01 -22.13 -9.76
C HIS A 158 0.18 -20.69 -10.24
N LEU A 159 -0.37 -20.40 -11.42
CA LEU A 159 -0.33 -19.05 -12.01
C LEU A 159 -1.34 -18.09 -11.39
N THR A 160 -2.35 -18.61 -10.71
CA THR A 160 -3.36 -17.81 -9.99
C THR A 160 -3.09 -17.90 -8.50
N TYR A 161 -3.03 -16.77 -7.83
CA TYR A 161 -2.82 -16.68 -6.38
C TYR A 161 -3.65 -15.53 -5.78
N SER A 162 -4.00 -15.70 -4.51
CA SER A 162 -4.52 -14.57 -3.73
C SER A 162 -3.37 -13.73 -3.22
N LEU A 163 -3.55 -12.42 -3.16
CA LEU A 163 -2.59 -11.56 -2.48
C LEU A 163 -2.52 -11.94 -0.99
N PRO A 164 -1.33 -11.91 -0.36
CA PRO A 164 -1.17 -12.18 1.06
C PRO A 164 -2.04 -11.30 1.96
N ASP A 165 -2.25 -10.04 1.58
CA ASP A 165 -3.17 -9.10 2.23
C ASP A 165 -4.08 -8.48 1.16
N ASP A 166 -5.40 -8.57 1.35
CA ASP A 166 -6.40 -8.03 0.44
C ASP A 166 -6.65 -6.53 0.64
N ILE A 167 -6.16 -5.96 1.74
CA ILE A 167 -6.16 -4.51 2.00
C ILE A 167 -5.10 -3.85 1.12
N ASP A 168 -3.83 -4.28 1.31
CA ASP A 168 -2.66 -3.79 0.61
C ASP A 168 -1.47 -4.73 0.88
N THR A 169 -1.08 -5.52 -0.10
CA THR A 169 0.11 -6.35 -0.02
C THR A 169 1.35 -5.49 -0.33
N VAL A 170 2.27 -5.36 0.64
CA VAL A 170 3.46 -4.51 0.50
C VAL A 170 4.71 -5.35 0.28
N VAL A 171 5.40 -5.11 -0.84
CA VAL A 171 6.71 -5.70 -1.15
C VAL A 171 7.78 -4.64 -1.09
N GLU A 172 8.78 -4.85 -0.23
CA GLU A 172 9.99 -4.03 -0.17
C GLU A 172 11.01 -4.53 -1.18
N PHE A 173 11.55 -3.62 -1.97
CA PHE A 173 12.72 -3.84 -2.82
C PHE A 173 13.92 -3.06 -2.27
N GLU A 174 15.03 -3.76 -2.04
CA GLU A 174 16.32 -3.12 -1.80
C GLU A 174 16.93 -2.69 -3.13
N LEU A 175 17.09 -1.39 -3.34
CA LEU A 175 17.73 -0.83 -4.54
C LEU A 175 19.26 -0.84 -4.42
N ARG A 176 19.93 -0.82 -5.58
CA ARG A 176 21.41 -0.73 -5.70
C ARG A 176 21.89 0.67 -5.45
#